data_f5997f7ac9fc521d3671a5a6a3815cb8
#
_entry.id   f5997f7ac9fc521d3671a5a6a3815cb8
#
_cell.length_a   1.000
_cell.length_b   1.000
_cell.length_c   1.000
_cell.angle_alpha   90.00
_cell.angle_beta   90.00
_cell.angle_gamma   90.00
#
_symmetry.space_group_name_H-M   'P 1'
#
loop_
_entity.id
_entity.type
_entity.pdbx_description
1 polymer ?
#
loop_
_entity_poly.entity_id
_entity_poly.type
_entity_poly.pdbx_seq_one_letter_code
_entity_poly.pdbx_strand_id
1 'polypeptide(L)' 'VGISPVELLRQIRIQRAEDMVAKSNEPYSRIAYAVGFNDPRYFGKCFKAQTGLTPSEYRERSQMNKESK' A
#
# COMPACT_ATOMS: atom_id res chain seq x y z
N VAL A 1 -8.63 24.03 -5.63
CA VAL A 1 -7.45 23.22 -5.72
C VAL A 1 -7.75 21.77 -5.42
N GLY A 2 -7.86 21.01 -6.41
CA GLY A 2 -8.14 19.60 -6.20
C GLY A 2 -7.05 18.75 -6.78
N ILE A 3 -7.17 17.46 -6.57
CA ILE A 3 -6.31 16.50 -7.23
C ILE A 3 -7.10 15.91 -8.39
N SER A 4 -6.38 15.43 -9.38
CA SER A 4 -7.04 14.85 -10.54
C SER A 4 -7.78 13.57 -10.12
N PRO A 5 -8.82 13.19 -10.86
CA PRO A 5 -9.50 11.93 -10.55
C PRO A 5 -8.58 10.73 -10.53
N VAL A 6 -7.57 10.74 -11.40
CA VAL A 6 -6.60 9.63 -11.44
C VAL A 6 -5.79 9.58 -10.15
N GLU A 7 -5.37 10.74 -9.66
CA GLU A 7 -4.61 10.79 -8.42
C GLU A 7 -5.46 10.38 -7.24
N LEU A 8 -6.70 10.82 -7.22
CA LEU A 8 -7.60 10.45 -6.14
C LEU A 8 -7.81 8.94 -6.10
N LEU A 9 -8.03 8.35 -7.28
CA LEU A 9 -8.23 6.92 -7.37
C LEU A 9 -7.01 6.17 -6.88
N ARG A 10 -5.82 6.65 -7.25
CA ARG A 10 -4.58 6.03 -6.80
C ARG A 10 -4.45 6.09 -5.29
N GLN A 11 -4.79 7.23 -4.69
CA GLN A 11 -4.73 7.36 -3.25
C GLN A 11 -5.67 6.39 -2.55
N ILE A 12 -6.86 6.22 -3.09
CA ILE A 12 -7.82 5.29 -2.50
C ILE A 12 -7.30 3.87 -2.60
N ARG A 13 -6.73 3.51 -3.74
CA ARG A 13 -6.18 2.17 -3.91
C ARG A 13 -5.05 1.90 -2.93
N ILE A 14 -4.18 2.88 -2.72
CA ILE A 14 -3.08 2.71 -1.79
C ILE A 14 -3.60 2.62 -0.36
N GLN A 15 -4.62 3.38 -0.01
CA GLN A 15 -5.21 3.28 1.33
C GLN A 15 -5.73 1.88 1.59
N ARG A 16 -6.38 1.27 0.61
CA ARG A 16 -6.85 -0.10 0.75
C ARG A 16 -5.68 -1.06 0.89
N ALA A 17 -4.62 -0.82 0.12
CA ALA A 17 -3.44 -1.67 0.18
C ALA A 17 -2.76 -1.57 1.53
N GLU A 18 -2.75 -0.39 2.15
CA GLU A 18 -2.16 -0.24 3.47
C GLU A 18 -2.77 -1.23 4.46
N ASP A 19 -4.08 -1.33 4.41
CA ASP A 19 -4.79 -2.23 5.29
C ASP A 19 -4.39 -3.69 5.02
N MET A 20 -4.38 -4.06 3.76
CA MET A 20 -4.03 -5.43 3.39
C MET A 20 -2.59 -5.76 3.72
N VAL A 21 -1.69 -4.81 3.49
CA VAL A 21 -0.28 -5.02 3.80
C VAL A 21 -0.08 -5.21 5.30
N ALA A 22 -0.78 -4.42 6.10
CA ALA A 22 -0.62 -4.48 7.54
C ALA A 22 -1.26 -5.72 8.16
N LYS A 23 -2.37 -6.19 7.60
CA LYS A 23 -3.17 -7.20 8.25
C LYS A 23 -3.09 -8.58 7.64
N SER A 24 -2.59 -8.71 6.43
CA SER A 24 -2.51 -10.00 5.78
C SER A 24 -1.07 -10.34 5.45
N ASN A 25 -0.82 -11.61 5.15
CA ASN A 25 0.48 -12.07 4.72
C ASN A 25 0.54 -12.31 3.22
N GLU A 26 -0.39 -11.72 2.49
CA GLU A 26 -0.44 -11.89 1.06
C GLU A 26 0.80 -11.31 0.39
N PRO A 27 1.24 -11.91 -0.72
CA PRO A 27 2.32 -11.32 -1.49
C PRO A 27 1.95 -9.93 -1.98
N TYR A 28 2.93 -9.06 -2.06
CA TYR A 28 2.65 -7.68 -2.47
C TYR A 28 2.11 -7.60 -3.89
N SER A 29 2.56 -8.50 -4.77
CA SER A 29 2.03 -8.52 -6.11
C SER A 29 0.53 -8.83 -6.11
N ARG A 30 0.11 -9.74 -5.26
CA ARG A 30 -1.30 -10.06 -5.16
C ARG A 30 -2.10 -8.88 -4.62
N ILE A 31 -1.55 -8.19 -3.63
CA ILE A 31 -2.20 -7.01 -3.09
C ILE A 31 -2.33 -5.94 -4.17
N ALA A 32 -1.28 -5.75 -4.95
CA ALA A 32 -1.31 -4.76 -6.03
C ALA A 32 -2.48 -5.02 -6.98
N TYR A 33 -2.62 -6.26 -7.43
CA TYR A 33 -3.70 -6.59 -8.34
C TYR A 33 -5.06 -6.48 -7.65
N ALA A 34 -5.13 -6.87 -6.39
CA ALA A 34 -6.39 -6.85 -5.67
C ALA A 34 -6.94 -5.43 -5.52
N VAL A 35 -6.07 -4.45 -5.36
CA VAL A 35 -6.54 -3.08 -5.21
C VAL A 35 -6.61 -2.32 -6.53
N GLY A 36 -6.29 -2.98 -7.64
CA GLY A 36 -6.51 -2.41 -8.96
C GLY A 36 -5.29 -1.95 -9.74
N PHE A 37 -4.09 -2.25 -9.25
CA PHE A 37 -2.88 -1.93 -10.00
C PHE A 37 -2.56 -3.07 -10.95
N ASN A 38 -2.04 -2.72 -12.13
CA ASN A 38 -1.66 -3.72 -13.12
C ASN A 38 -0.21 -4.13 -13.01
N ASP A 39 0.60 -3.37 -12.30
CA ASP A 39 2.03 -3.61 -12.22
C ASP A 39 2.46 -3.49 -10.77
N PRO A 40 2.91 -4.59 -10.16
CA PRO A 40 3.35 -4.54 -8.76
C PRO A 40 4.51 -3.57 -8.51
N ARG A 41 5.35 -3.36 -9.51
CA ARG A 41 6.46 -2.42 -9.34
C ARG A 41 5.95 -1.00 -9.26
N TYR A 42 5.00 -0.66 -10.10
CA TYR A 42 4.39 0.66 -10.06
C TYR A 42 3.63 0.84 -8.75
N PHE A 43 2.96 -0.21 -8.32
CA PHE A 43 2.26 -0.19 -7.04
C PHE A 43 3.23 0.14 -5.89
N GLY A 44 4.39 -0.49 -5.88
CA GLY A 44 5.38 -0.23 -4.85
C GLY A 44 5.85 1.22 -4.84
N LYS A 45 6.03 1.79 -6.03
CA LYS A 45 6.42 3.19 -6.13
C LYS A 45 5.35 4.10 -5.57
N CYS A 46 4.10 3.86 -5.93
CA CYS A 46 3.00 4.67 -5.45
C CYS A 46 2.82 4.52 -3.96
N PHE A 47 2.96 3.31 -3.47
CA PHE A 47 2.83 3.04 -2.04
C PHE A 47 3.87 3.84 -1.25
N LYS A 48 5.13 3.78 -1.70
CA LYS A 48 6.19 4.51 -1.01
C LYS A 48 5.98 6.01 -1.13
N ALA A 49 5.55 6.48 -2.28
CA ALA A 49 5.33 7.91 -2.47
C ALA A 49 4.24 8.43 -1.54
N GLN A 50 3.23 7.64 -1.29
CA GLN A 50 2.10 8.08 -0.47
C GLN A 50 2.33 7.86 1.02
N THR A 51 2.93 6.75 1.40
CA THR A 51 3.10 6.41 2.81
C THR A 51 4.48 6.72 3.34
N GLY A 52 5.46 6.91 2.46
CA GLY A 52 6.84 7.10 2.87
C GLY A 52 7.60 5.81 3.07
N LEU A 53 6.95 4.67 2.95
CA LEU A 53 7.57 3.38 3.19
C LEU A 53 7.24 2.42 2.06
N THR A 54 8.15 1.49 1.79
CA THR A 54 7.81 0.40 0.88
C THR A 54 6.78 -0.50 1.56
N PRO A 55 6.06 -1.30 0.78
CA PRO A 55 5.12 -2.24 1.40
C PRO A 55 5.78 -3.16 2.42
N SER A 56 7.01 -3.58 2.15
CA SER A 56 7.73 -4.44 3.07
C SER A 56 8.02 -3.72 4.38
N GLU A 57 8.50 -2.49 4.28
CA GLU A 57 8.78 -1.69 5.47
C GLU A 57 7.51 -1.40 6.25
N TYR A 58 6.45 -1.13 5.54
CA TYR A 58 5.17 -0.84 6.19
C TYR A 58 4.68 -2.05 6.98
N ARG A 59 4.78 -3.22 6.40
CA ARG A 59 4.35 -4.45 7.07
C ARG A 59 5.18 -4.72 8.32
N GLU A 60 6.48 -4.53 8.20
CA GLU A 60 7.37 -4.70 9.34
C GLU A 60 6.99 -3.78 10.49
N ARG A 61 6.75 -2.52 10.15
CA ARG A 61 6.39 -1.55 11.16
C ARG A 61 5.07 -1.89 11.84
N SER A 62 4.11 -2.33 11.05
CA SER A 62 2.82 -2.70 11.60
C SER A 62 2.94 -3.88 12.55
N GLN A 63 3.76 -4.84 12.20
CA GLN A 63 3.95 -6.00 13.06
C GLN A 63 4.71 -5.64 14.31
N MET A 64 5.69 -4.75 14.19
CA MET A 64 6.42 -4.30 15.37
C MET A 64 5.50 -3.58 16.34
N ASN A 65 4.62 -2.75 15.82
CA ASN A 65 3.68 -2.05 16.67
C ASN A 65 2.81 -3.01 17.45
N LYS A 66 2.40 -4.09 16.82
CA LYS A 66 1.60 -5.09 17.49
C LYS A 66 2.37 -5.76 18.59
N GLU A 67 3.62 -6.03 18.36
CA GLU A 67 4.42 -6.76 19.32
C GLU A 67 4.80 -5.92 20.50
N SER A 68 4.89 -4.63 20.34
CA SER A 68 5.35 -3.78 21.42
C SER A 68 4.31 -3.61 22.51
N LYS A 69 3.14 -4.22 22.32
CA LYS A 69 2.18 -4.23 23.41
C LYS A 69 2.54 -5.27 24.44
#